data_f181e2000662e01b9d965996ce15cd08
#
_entry.id   f181e2000662e01b9d965996ce15cd08
#
_cell.length_a   1.000
_cell.length_b   1.000
_cell.length_c   1.000
_cell.angle_alpha   90.00
_cell.angle_beta   90.00
_cell.angle_gamma   90.00
#
_symmetry.space_group_name_H-M   'P 1'
#
loop_
_entity.id
_entity.type
_entity.pdbx_description
1 polymer ?
#
loop_
_entity_poly.entity_id
_entity_poly.type
_entity_poly.pdbx_seq_one_letter_code
_entity_poly.pdbx_strand_id
1 'polypeptide(L)'
;MDVNVGGTENIIEMCKEHNVSKLVYCSSTGAIPEEEKGSIRECEGSIPLDPERIKGCYSLSKAMATNVVLKAAKEGLNACVVHPSGILGPEDFAMGETTKTLVDIINGEMPAGIDGSFNLCDVRDLADGLIGAADKGKSGECYILGNEPVSFKDFTKLVSEESGCKQMKFFLPISAANLIAKILEKKAKKTGKKPLMTTFSVYNLARNNRFDSSKASRELGYTTRSYRETIRDEIRWLKAVGKIA
;
A
#
# COMPACT_ATOMS: atom_id res chain seq x y z
N MET A 1 -7.98 16.19 -0.59
CA MET A 1 -7.50 16.78 0.68
C MET A 1 -8.56 16.63 1.76
N ASP A 2 -9.75 17.06 1.54
CA ASP A 2 -10.81 17.16 2.57
C ASP A 2 -11.10 15.82 3.30
N VAL A 3 -11.20 14.72 2.56
CA VAL A 3 -11.49 13.41 3.17
C VAL A 3 -10.33 12.93 4.08
N ASN A 4 -9.09 12.93 3.58
CA ASN A 4 -7.98 12.38 4.37
C ASN A 4 -7.46 13.35 5.44
N VAL A 5 -7.35 14.63 5.15
CA VAL A 5 -6.83 15.62 6.11
C VAL A 5 -7.95 16.09 7.03
N GLY A 6 -9.00 16.70 6.49
CA GLY A 6 -10.12 17.21 7.30
C GLY A 6 -10.84 16.10 8.09
N GLY A 7 -11.03 14.91 7.47
CA GLY A 7 -11.58 13.75 8.20
C GLY A 7 -10.70 13.32 9.37
N THR A 8 -9.36 13.37 9.21
CA THR A 8 -8.43 13.04 10.30
C THR A 8 -8.48 14.11 11.41
N GLU A 9 -8.57 15.39 11.06
CA GLU A 9 -8.73 16.47 12.03
C GLU A 9 -9.99 16.27 12.87
N ASN A 10 -11.13 15.97 12.24
CA ASN A 10 -12.38 15.68 12.92
C ASN A 10 -12.27 14.49 13.89
N ILE A 11 -11.62 13.39 13.46
CA ILE A 11 -11.41 12.22 14.34
C ILE A 11 -10.52 12.57 15.52
N ILE A 12 -9.47 13.36 15.34
CA ILE A 12 -8.59 13.82 16.44
C ILE A 12 -9.37 14.67 17.44
N GLU A 13 -10.23 15.58 16.97
CA GLU A 13 -11.08 16.39 17.81
C GLU A 13 -12.02 15.53 18.67
N MET A 14 -12.70 14.57 18.05
CA MET A 14 -13.56 13.61 18.75
C MET A 14 -12.78 12.73 19.73
N CYS A 15 -11.58 12.29 19.38
CA CYS A 15 -10.72 11.54 20.32
C CYS A 15 -10.38 12.36 21.57
N LYS A 16 -10.11 13.67 21.42
CA LYS A 16 -9.83 14.57 22.55
C LYS A 16 -11.09 14.81 23.38
N GLU A 17 -12.22 15.08 22.74
CA GLU A 17 -13.51 15.35 23.40
C GLU A 17 -13.99 14.14 24.22
N HIS A 18 -13.89 12.94 23.66
CA HIS A 18 -14.38 11.71 24.30
C HIS A 18 -13.31 10.94 25.08
N ASN A 19 -12.13 11.53 25.30
CA ASN A 19 -11.03 10.92 26.05
C ASN A 19 -10.67 9.50 25.55
N VAL A 20 -10.59 9.34 24.21
CA VAL A 20 -10.19 8.06 23.61
C VAL A 20 -8.78 7.70 24.08
N SER A 21 -8.62 6.52 24.62
CA SER A 21 -7.37 6.08 25.27
C SER A 21 -6.20 5.98 24.30
N LYS A 22 -6.47 5.67 23.02
CA LYS A 22 -5.45 5.60 21.97
C LYS A 22 -6.04 5.68 20.57
N LEU A 23 -5.35 6.39 19.68
CA LEU A 23 -5.63 6.46 18.25
C LEU A 23 -4.52 5.75 17.47
N VAL A 24 -4.88 4.79 16.64
CA VAL A 24 -3.98 4.21 15.63
C VAL A 24 -4.41 4.72 14.25
N TYR A 25 -3.55 5.53 13.64
CA TYR A 25 -3.83 6.10 12.32
C TYR A 25 -3.23 5.23 11.21
N CYS A 26 -4.07 4.75 10.31
CA CYS A 26 -3.65 4.00 9.14
C CYS A 26 -3.29 4.97 7.98
N SER A 27 -2.00 5.20 7.79
CA SER A 27 -1.43 5.99 6.70
C SER A 27 -1.16 5.11 5.45
N SER A 28 0.01 5.23 4.86
CA SER A 28 0.48 4.42 3.71
C SER A 28 2.00 4.57 3.57
N THR A 29 2.69 3.56 3.06
CA THR A 29 4.10 3.70 2.63
C THR A 29 4.26 4.71 1.50
N GLY A 30 3.19 5.01 0.74
CA GLY A 30 3.18 6.10 -0.24
C GLY A 30 3.38 7.48 0.37
N ALA A 31 3.07 7.66 1.67
CA ALA A 31 3.28 8.91 2.40
C ALA A 31 4.74 9.13 2.84
N ILE A 32 5.58 8.08 2.78
CA ILE A 32 6.99 8.17 3.17
C ILE A 32 7.80 8.66 1.96
N PRO A 33 8.68 9.67 2.12
CA PRO A 33 9.56 10.12 1.05
C PRO A 33 10.39 8.99 0.47
N GLU A 34 10.61 9.03 -0.84
CA GLU A 34 11.43 8.03 -1.53
C GLU A 34 12.91 8.21 -1.17
N GLU A 35 13.58 7.09 -0.89
CA GLU A 35 15.02 7.00 -0.81
C GLU A 35 15.53 6.22 -2.04
N GLU A 36 16.54 6.76 -2.72
CA GLU A 36 17.05 6.15 -3.95
C GLU A 36 17.79 4.82 -3.70
N LYS A 37 18.41 4.68 -2.53
CA LYS A 37 19.20 3.50 -2.16
C LYS A 37 18.90 3.03 -0.75
N GLY A 38 19.12 1.74 -0.52
CA GLY A 38 18.92 1.13 0.80
C GLY A 38 17.46 0.85 1.13
N SER A 39 17.19 0.60 2.39
CA SER A 39 15.84 0.38 2.89
C SER A 39 15.20 1.70 3.32
N ILE A 40 13.94 1.88 2.94
CA ILE A 40 13.13 3.04 3.37
C ILE A 40 12.64 2.76 4.79
N ARG A 41 12.88 3.73 5.68
CA ARG A 41 12.44 3.68 7.07
C ARG A 41 11.34 4.70 7.32
N GLU A 42 10.55 4.43 8.34
CA GLU A 42 9.62 5.40 8.88
C GLU A 42 10.32 6.59 9.55
N CYS A 43 9.60 7.68 9.72
CA CYS A 43 10.05 8.75 10.59
C CYS A 43 10.20 8.26 12.03
N GLU A 44 11.26 8.64 12.70
CA GLU A 44 11.49 8.40 14.12
C GLU A 44 10.86 9.53 14.94
N GLY A 45 10.04 9.17 15.93
CA GLY A 45 9.33 10.13 16.76
C GLY A 45 8.36 11.00 15.95
N SER A 46 7.94 12.11 16.54
CA SER A 46 6.98 13.04 15.91
C SER A 46 7.63 13.97 14.87
N ILE A 47 8.56 13.47 14.03
CA ILE A 47 9.17 14.23 12.95
C ILE A 47 8.21 14.27 11.77
N PRO A 48 7.77 15.45 11.29
CA PRO A 48 6.86 15.56 10.16
C PRO A 48 7.47 15.01 8.87
N LEU A 49 6.62 14.36 8.06
CA LEU A 49 6.96 14.01 6.68
C LEU A 49 7.03 15.29 5.83
N ASP A 50 8.02 15.39 4.95
CA ASP A 50 8.16 16.51 4.02
C ASP A 50 7.21 16.34 2.82
N PRO A 51 6.13 17.15 2.70
CA PRO A 51 5.16 17.02 1.61
C PRO A 51 5.76 17.30 0.23
N GLU A 52 6.82 18.12 0.12
CA GLU A 52 7.44 18.48 -1.15
C GLU A 52 8.16 17.29 -1.81
N ARG A 53 8.57 16.31 -1.00
CA ARG A 53 9.20 15.07 -1.45
C ARG A 53 8.21 13.98 -1.86
N ILE A 54 6.89 14.23 -1.72
CA ILE A 54 5.86 13.22 -1.96
C ILE A 54 5.26 13.36 -3.35
N LYS A 55 5.21 12.30 -4.12
CA LYS A 55 4.61 12.24 -5.45
C LYS A 55 3.20 11.65 -5.41
N GLY A 56 2.27 12.33 -6.07
CA GLY A 56 0.88 11.87 -6.21
C GLY A 56 -0.08 12.42 -5.16
N CYS A 57 -1.28 12.82 -5.59
CA CYS A 57 -2.26 13.49 -4.72
C CYS A 57 -2.71 12.63 -3.53
N TYR A 58 -2.89 11.31 -3.73
CA TYR A 58 -3.24 10.40 -2.64
C TYR A 58 -2.13 10.33 -1.59
N SER A 59 -0.90 10.06 -2.03
CA SER A 59 0.28 9.97 -1.15
C SER A 59 0.51 11.27 -0.38
N LEU A 60 0.39 12.41 -1.07
CA LEU A 60 0.49 13.74 -0.45
C LEU A 60 -0.60 13.94 0.63
N SER A 61 -1.85 13.58 0.32
CA SER A 61 -2.94 13.71 1.31
C SER A 61 -2.72 12.83 2.55
N LYS A 62 -2.16 11.62 2.36
CA LYS A 62 -1.80 10.72 3.48
C LYS A 62 -0.62 11.25 4.29
N ALA A 63 0.40 11.84 3.64
CA ALA A 63 1.52 12.47 4.34
C ALA A 63 1.06 13.67 5.19
N MET A 64 0.22 14.54 4.63
CA MET A 64 -0.35 15.67 5.37
C MET A 64 -1.20 15.21 6.57
N ALA A 65 -2.07 14.22 6.38
CA ALA A 65 -2.87 13.67 7.47
C ALA A 65 -1.99 12.98 8.53
N THR A 66 -0.92 12.29 8.14
CA THR A 66 0.08 11.76 9.07
C THR A 66 0.69 12.89 9.92
N ASN A 67 1.07 14.00 9.30
CA ASN A 67 1.64 15.14 10.02
C ASN A 67 0.64 15.75 11.03
N VAL A 68 -0.65 15.77 10.71
CA VAL A 68 -1.71 16.20 11.64
C VAL A 68 -1.77 15.29 12.87
N VAL A 69 -1.70 13.95 12.67
CA VAL A 69 -1.67 12.98 13.77
C VAL A 69 -0.41 13.13 14.62
N LEU A 70 0.76 13.25 14.00
CA LEU A 70 2.04 13.43 14.72
C LEU A 70 2.05 14.73 15.53
N LYS A 71 1.47 15.81 15.00
CA LYS A 71 1.29 17.06 15.73
C LYS A 71 0.38 16.85 16.94
N ALA A 72 -0.77 16.20 16.76
CA ALA A 72 -1.68 15.91 17.87
C ALA A 72 -1.04 15.03 18.96
N ALA A 73 -0.21 14.06 18.56
CA ALA A 73 0.55 13.23 19.49
C ALA A 73 1.56 14.07 20.31
N LYS A 74 2.26 15.00 19.65
CA LYS A 74 3.16 15.95 20.32
C LYS A 74 2.42 16.88 21.30
N GLU A 75 1.16 17.17 21.05
CA GLU A 75 0.26 17.95 21.90
C GLU A 75 -0.39 17.14 23.02
N GLY A 76 -0.07 15.85 23.17
CA GLY A 76 -0.49 14.99 24.28
C GLY A 76 -1.57 13.95 23.94
N LEU A 77 -2.05 13.87 22.69
CA LEU A 77 -2.92 12.76 22.28
C LEU A 77 -2.09 11.47 22.22
N ASN A 78 -2.56 10.40 22.88
CA ASN A 78 -1.93 9.08 22.71
C ASN A 78 -2.27 8.52 21.34
N ALA A 79 -1.40 8.78 20.34
CA ALA A 79 -1.63 8.38 18.96
C ALA A 79 -0.34 7.85 18.32
N CYS A 80 -0.46 6.79 17.51
CA CYS A 80 0.63 6.29 16.67
C CYS A 80 0.16 6.09 15.23
N VAL A 81 1.12 5.95 14.32
CA VAL A 81 0.86 5.84 12.88
C VAL A 81 1.38 4.51 12.36
N VAL A 82 0.59 3.83 11.53
CA VAL A 82 1.05 2.69 10.75
C VAL A 82 1.07 3.04 9.27
N HIS A 83 2.09 2.57 8.56
CA HIS A 83 2.27 2.77 7.12
C HIS A 83 2.21 1.41 6.41
N PRO A 84 1.01 0.90 6.04
CA PRO A 84 0.93 -0.32 5.26
C PRO A 84 1.51 -0.10 3.86
N SER A 85 2.14 -1.14 3.31
CA SER A 85 2.45 -1.25 1.88
C SER A 85 1.17 -1.55 1.09
N GLY A 86 1.27 -1.97 -0.18
CA GLY A 86 0.10 -2.44 -0.91
C GLY A 86 -0.54 -3.62 -0.16
N ILE A 87 -1.87 -3.69 -0.17
CA ILE A 87 -2.60 -4.71 0.58
C ILE A 87 -3.12 -5.76 -0.39
N LEU A 88 -2.94 -7.04 -0.04
CA LEU A 88 -3.47 -8.19 -0.76
C LEU A 88 -3.98 -9.21 0.27
N GLY A 89 -4.96 -10.01 -0.09
CA GLY A 89 -5.46 -11.08 0.76
C GLY A 89 -6.97 -11.28 0.67
N PRO A 90 -7.50 -12.38 1.21
CA PRO A 90 -8.90 -12.74 1.11
C PRO A 90 -9.83 -11.69 1.72
N GLU A 91 -11.10 -11.74 1.31
CA GLU A 91 -12.19 -10.90 1.82
C GLU A 91 -12.17 -9.43 1.34
N ASP A 92 -11.49 -9.14 0.23
CA ASP A 92 -11.60 -7.84 -0.45
C ASP A 92 -12.92 -7.74 -1.26
N PHE A 93 -14.04 -7.57 -0.56
CA PHE A 93 -15.37 -7.43 -1.17
C PHE A 93 -15.50 -6.19 -2.04
N ALA A 94 -14.66 -5.19 -1.83
CA ALA A 94 -14.61 -3.97 -2.63
C ALA A 94 -13.90 -4.15 -3.98
N MET A 95 -13.20 -5.27 -4.17
CA MET A 95 -12.38 -5.55 -5.35
C MET A 95 -11.41 -4.40 -5.63
N GLY A 96 -10.51 -4.13 -4.71
CA GLY A 96 -9.50 -3.09 -4.81
C GLY A 96 -8.53 -3.28 -5.99
N GLU A 97 -7.69 -2.31 -6.24
CA GLU A 97 -6.82 -2.31 -7.42
C GLU A 97 -5.85 -3.51 -7.46
N THR A 98 -5.36 -3.97 -6.30
CA THR A 98 -4.44 -5.12 -6.22
C THR A 98 -5.18 -6.41 -6.55
N THR A 99 -6.36 -6.62 -5.96
CA THR A 99 -7.24 -7.77 -6.23
C THR A 99 -7.69 -7.79 -7.68
N LYS A 100 -8.07 -6.64 -8.27
CA LYS A 100 -8.39 -6.54 -9.71
C LYS A 100 -7.21 -6.93 -10.58
N THR A 101 -6.01 -6.44 -10.26
CA THR A 101 -4.80 -6.81 -11.01
C THR A 101 -4.58 -8.32 -10.98
N LEU A 102 -4.79 -8.97 -9.83
CA LEU A 102 -4.67 -10.42 -9.69
C LEU A 102 -5.73 -11.14 -10.55
N VAL A 103 -6.97 -10.68 -10.53
CA VAL A 103 -8.06 -11.23 -11.36
C VAL A 103 -7.77 -11.05 -12.85
N ASP A 104 -7.31 -9.86 -13.29
CA ASP A 104 -6.97 -9.58 -14.69
C ASP A 104 -5.82 -10.48 -15.19
N ILE A 105 -4.84 -10.79 -14.32
CA ILE A 105 -3.77 -11.76 -14.62
C ILE A 105 -4.36 -13.16 -14.82
N ILE A 106 -5.22 -13.61 -13.90
CA ILE A 106 -5.83 -14.96 -13.93
C ILE A 106 -6.68 -15.13 -15.20
N ASN A 107 -7.48 -14.12 -15.53
CA ASN A 107 -8.36 -14.13 -16.71
C ASN A 107 -7.61 -13.91 -18.04
N GLY A 108 -6.31 -13.57 -18.00
CA GLY A 108 -5.51 -13.28 -19.20
C GLY A 108 -5.86 -11.92 -19.83
N GLU A 109 -6.48 -11.02 -19.11
CA GLU A 109 -6.88 -9.68 -19.56
C GLU A 109 -5.71 -8.69 -19.57
N MET A 110 -4.60 -9.06 -18.92
CA MET A 110 -3.37 -8.28 -18.90
C MET A 110 -2.39 -8.79 -19.96
N PRO A 111 -2.21 -8.08 -21.10
CA PRO A 111 -1.39 -8.56 -22.22
C PRO A 111 0.11 -8.54 -21.96
N ALA A 112 0.56 -7.68 -21.04
CA ALA A 112 1.97 -7.51 -20.68
C ALA A 112 2.10 -7.00 -19.25
N GLY A 113 3.15 -7.42 -18.56
CA GLY A 113 3.60 -6.85 -17.30
C GLY A 113 4.52 -5.65 -17.48
N ILE A 114 5.01 -5.14 -16.36
CA ILE A 114 6.04 -4.08 -16.30
C ILE A 114 7.24 -4.64 -15.56
N ASP A 115 8.43 -4.39 -16.05
CA ASP A 115 9.69 -4.81 -15.39
C ASP A 115 9.97 -3.88 -14.21
N GLY A 116 9.26 -4.13 -13.11
CA GLY A 116 9.31 -3.35 -11.88
C GLY A 116 9.03 -4.23 -10.67
N SER A 117 8.94 -3.61 -9.50
CA SER A 117 8.67 -4.29 -8.23
C SER A 117 7.63 -3.52 -7.41
N PHE A 118 7.07 -4.18 -6.44
CA PHE A 118 6.21 -3.57 -5.42
C PHE A 118 6.40 -4.29 -4.08
N ASN A 119 5.79 -3.76 -3.06
CA ASN A 119 5.73 -4.35 -1.74
C ASN A 119 4.26 -4.50 -1.34
N LEU A 120 3.86 -5.69 -0.95
CA LEU A 120 2.50 -5.99 -0.52
C LEU A 120 2.53 -6.65 0.85
N CYS A 121 1.62 -6.26 1.74
CA CYS A 121 1.35 -6.98 2.97
C CYS A 121 0.07 -7.80 2.85
N ASP A 122 0.00 -8.92 3.55
CA ASP A 122 -1.24 -9.68 3.70
C ASP A 122 -2.21 -8.87 4.59
N VAL A 123 -3.47 -8.81 4.22
CA VAL A 123 -4.49 -8.07 4.98
C VAL A 123 -4.62 -8.56 6.42
N ARG A 124 -4.38 -9.86 6.67
CA ARG A 124 -4.42 -10.47 8.02
C ARG A 124 -3.22 -10.05 8.84
N ASP A 125 -2.01 -10.00 8.24
CA ASP A 125 -0.80 -9.49 8.89
C ASP A 125 -0.93 -8.00 9.21
N LEU A 126 -1.56 -7.25 8.31
CA LEU A 126 -1.89 -5.85 8.55
C LEU A 126 -2.84 -5.69 9.74
N ALA A 127 -3.88 -6.51 9.82
CA ALA A 127 -4.83 -6.49 10.95
C ALA A 127 -4.13 -6.78 12.28
N ASP A 128 -3.28 -7.83 12.31
CA ASP A 128 -2.47 -8.16 13.48
C ASP A 128 -1.52 -7.03 13.86
N GLY A 129 -0.89 -6.41 12.86
CA GLY A 129 -0.02 -5.24 13.06
C GLY A 129 -0.75 -4.01 13.61
N LEU A 130 -2.00 -3.76 13.17
CA LEU A 130 -2.86 -2.69 13.70
C LEU A 130 -3.27 -2.96 15.16
N ILE A 131 -3.62 -4.19 15.49
CA ILE A 131 -3.90 -4.63 16.87
C ILE A 131 -2.63 -4.45 17.72
N GLY A 132 -1.48 -4.91 17.23
CA GLY A 132 -0.20 -4.72 17.90
C GLY A 132 0.13 -3.23 18.14
N ALA A 133 -0.20 -2.36 17.17
CA ALA A 133 -0.03 -0.91 17.33
C ALA A 133 -0.99 -0.32 18.37
N ALA A 134 -2.22 -0.82 18.45
CA ALA A 134 -3.18 -0.41 19.48
C ALA A 134 -2.67 -0.78 20.89
N ASP A 135 -2.14 -1.99 21.06
CA ASP A 135 -1.70 -2.51 22.34
C ASP A 135 -0.34 -1.95 22.78
N LYS A 136 0.65 -1.92 21.88
CA LYS A 136 2.07 -1.71 22.18
C LYS A 136 2.67 -0.47 21.54
N GLY A 137 2.03 0.09 20.49
CA GLY A 137 2.57 1.22 19.76
C GLY A 137 2.79 2.43 20.67
N LYS A 138 3.92 3.10 20.51
CA LYS A 138 4.28 4.28 21.30
C LYS A 138 3.66 5.54 20.69
N SER A 139 3.19 6.45 21.55
CA SER A 139 2.67 7.74 21.10
C SER A 139 3.71 8.54 20.31
N GLY A 140 3.31 9.10 19.19
CA GLY A 140 4.18 9.87 18.31
C GLY A 140 5.06 9.03 17.38
N GLU A 141 5.01 7.69 17.47
CA GLU A 141 5.83 6.81 16.66
C GLU A 141 5.10 6.34 15.39
N CYS A 142 5.91 6.09 14.36
CA CYS A 142 5.48 5.51 13.09
C CYS A 142 5.99 4.07 12.95
N TYR A 143 5.21 3.22 12.28
CA TYR A 143 5.55 1.82 12.04
C TYR A 143 5.22 1.43 10.60
N ILE A 144 6.19 0.90 9.86
CA ILE A 144 5.95 0.34 8.53
C ILE A 144 5.43 -1.09 8.68
N LEU A 145 4.30 -1.38 8.04
CA LEU A 145 3.71 -2.71 7.93
C LEU A 145 3.80 -3.17 6.47
N GLY A 146 4.97 -3.66 6.09
CA GLY A 146 5.27 -4.15 4.76
C GLY A 146 5.89 -5.54 4.81
N ASN A 147 6.14 -6.09 3.63
CA ASN A 147 6.83 -7.36 3.42
C ASN A 147 8.12 -7.11 2.62
N GLU A 148 8.79 -8.16 2.17
CA GLU A 148 9.89 -8.06 1.21
C GLU A 148 9.38 -7.54 -0.14
N PRO A 149 10.16 -6.77 -0.90
CA PRO A 149 9.78 -6.38 -2.24
C PRO A 149 9.73 -7.60 -3.16
N VAL A 150 8.71 -7.66 -4.02
CA VAL A 150 8.55 -8.70 -5.03
C VAL A 150 8.56 -8.10 -6.43
N SER A 151 9.29 -8.72 -7.38
CA SER A 151 9.20 -8.30 -8.77
C SER A 151 7.83 -8.64 -9.35
N PHE A 152 7.32 -7.80 -10.26
CA PHE A 152 6.06 -8.10 -10.93
C PHE A 152 6.12 -9.43 -11.70
N LYS A 153 7.31 -9.79 -12.20
CA LYS A 153 7.56 -11.06 -12.86
C LYS A 153 7.40 -12.25 -11.91
N ASP A 154 7.99 -12.20 -10.72
CA ASP A 154 7.88 -13.27 -9.73
C ASP A 154 6.46 -13.37 -9.17
N PHE A 155 5.80 -12.22 -8.97
CA PHE A 155 4.39 -12.18 -8.57
C PHE A 155 3.49 -12.89 -9.59
N THR A 156 3.59 -12.55 -10.88
CA THR A 156 2.77 -13.19 -11.93
C THR A 156 3.08 -14.67 -12.10
N LYS A 157 4.34 -15.09 -11.83
CA LYS A 157 4.72 -16.49 -11.80
C LYS A 157 4.01 -17.22 -10.65
N LEU A 158 4.03 -16.68 -9.43
CA LEU A 158 3.31 -17.25 -8.28
C LEU A 158 1.80 -17.33 -8.55
N VAL A 159 1.19 -16.29 -9.13
CA VAL A 159 -0.23 -16.31 -9.51
C VAL A 159 -0.52 -17.45 -10.50
N SER A 160 0.33 -17.64 -11.52
CA SER A 160 0.17 -18.73 -12.48
C SER A 160 0.31 -20.12 -11.84
N GLU A 161 1.26 -20.29 -10.92
CA GLU A 161 1.47 -21.55 -10.22
C GLU A 161 0.30 -21.91 -9.30
N GLU A 162 -0.30 -20.93 -8.60
CA GLU A 162 -1.39 -21.17 -7.64
C GLU A 162 -2.78 -21.23 -8.30
N SER A 163 -3.00 -20.51 -9.42
CA SER A 163 -4.29 -20.49 -10.11
C SER A 163 -4.39 -21.50 -11.25
N GLY A 164 -3.25 -21.92 -11.84
CA GLY A 164 -3.20 -22.71 -13.07
C GLY A 164 -3.37 -21.87 -14.34
N CYS A 165 -3.45 -20.54 -14.25
CA CYS A 165 -3.57 -19.69 -15.42
C CYS A 165 -2.29 -19.66 -16.25
N LYS A 166 -2.37 -19.20 -17.51
CA LYS A 166 -1.20 -19.09 -18.39
C LYS A 166 -0.21 -18.07 -17.83
N GLN A 167 1.05 -18.48 -17.67
CA GLN A 167 2.11 -17.60 -17.20
C GLN A 167 2.35 -16.43 -18.17
N MET A 168 2.43 -15.22 -17.63
CA MET A 168 2.83 -14.03 -18.35
C MET A 168 4.30 -14.13 -18.79
N LYS A 169 4.59 -13.85 -20.07
CA LYS A 169 5.94 -13.99 -20.64
C LYS A 169 6.55 -12.66 -21.08
N PHE A 170 5.74 -11.65 -21.26
CA PHE A 170 6.20 -10.37 -21.79
C PHE A 170 6.11 -9.26 -20.74
N PHE A 171 7.22 -8.54 -20.55
CA PHE A 171 7.33 -7.46 -19.57
C PHE A 171 7.93 -6.24 -20.27
N LEU A 172 7.22 -5.12 -20.15
CA LEU A 172 7.66 -3.83 -20.69
C LEU A 172 8.74 -3.21 -19.78
N PRO A 173 9.83 -2.71 -20.33
CA PRO A 173 10.77 -1.89 -19.56
C PRO A 173 10.07 -0.60 -19.11
N ILE A 174 10.49 -0.04 -17.98
CA ILE A 174 9.88 1.14 -17.35
C ILE A 174 9.75 2.34 -18.31
N SER A 175 10.76 2.56 -19.18
CA SER A 175 10.76 3.64 -20.16
C SER A 175 9.61 3.50 -21.18
N ALA A 176 9.42 2.30 -21.71
CA ALA A 176 8.33 1.99 -22.64
C ALA A 176 6.96 2.08 -21.96
N ALA A 177 6.84 1.53 -20.74
CA ALA A 177 5.63 1.61 -19.94
C ALA A 177 5.23 3.09 -19.66
N ASN A 178 6.18 3.95 -19.32
CA ASN A 178 5.94 5.38 -19.12
C ASN A 178 5.43 6.09 -20.40
N LEU A 179 5.99 5.76 -21.56
CA LEU A 179 5.53 6.33 -22.83
C LEU A 179 4.09 5.92 -23.13
N ILE A 180 3.77 4.64 -22.97
CA ILE A 180 2.43 4.09 -23.18
C ILE A 180 1.46 4.72 -22.19
N ALA A 181 1.81 4.82 -20.91
CA ALA A 181 0.99 5.42 -19.88
C ALA A 181 0.61 6.88 -20.22
N LYS A 182 1.56 7.69 -20.68
CA LYS A 182 1.29 9.08 -21.14
C LYS A 182 0.28 9.14 -22.29
N ILE A 183 0.35 8.19 -23.23
CA ILE A 183 -0.60 8.12 -24.36
C ILE A 183 -1.99 7.72 -23.83
N LEU A 184 -2.06 6.72 -22.96
CA LEU A 184 -3.32 6.25 -22.38
C LEU A 184 -3.99 7.33 -21.53
N GLU A 185 -3.24 8.08 -20.71
CA GLU A 185 -3.76 9.20 -19.93
C GLU A 185 -4.32 10.33 -20.82
N LYS A 186 -3.64 10.66 -21.94
CA LYS A 186 -4.16 11.62 -22.93
C LYS A 186 -5.46 11.15 -23.57
N LYS A 187 -5.55 9.84 -23.90
CA LYS A 187 -6.77 9.24 -24.44
C LYS A 187 -7.90 9.25 -23.41
N ALA A 188 -7.59 8.90 -22.16
CA ALA A 188 -8.54 8.90 -21.05
C ALA A 188 -9.19 10.27 -20.83
N LYS A 189 -8.38 11.36 -20.88
CA LYS A 189 -8.88 12.74 -20.78
C LYS A 189 -9.87 13.10 -21.89
N LYS A 190 -9.74 12.51 -23.09
CA LYS A 190 -10.65 12.76 -24.22
C LYS A 190 -11.90 11.90 -24.18
N THR A 191 -11.79 10.66 -23.67
CA THR A 191 -12.86 9.66 -23.72
C THR A 191 -13.65 9.52 -22.42
N GLY A 192 -13.17 10.09 -21.31
CA GLY A 192 -13.74 9.91 -19.96
C GLY A 192 -13.54 8.51 -19.37
N LYS A 193 -12.89 7.59 -20.10
CA LYS A 193 -12.66 6.21 -19.62
C LYS A 193 -11.38 6.13 -18.79
N LYS A 194 -11.42 5.36 -17.68
CA LYS A 194 -10.24 5.09 -16.85
C LYS A 194 -9.14 4.43 -17.68
N PRO A 195 -7.88 4.92 -17.67
CA PRO A 195 -6.80 4.29 -18.41
C PRO A 195 -6.37 2.99 -17.72
N LEU A 196 -5.97 1.98 -18.51
CA LEU A 196 -5.42 0.71 -18.00
C LEU A 196 -4.11 0.90 -17.21
N MET A 197 -3.35 1.93 -17.52
CA MET A 197 -2.06 2.25 -16.92
C MET A 197 -1.89 3.76 -16.82
N THR A 198 -1.35 4.23 -15.72
CA THR A 198 -1.04 5.65 -15.49
C THR A 198 0.46 5.83 -15.27
N THR A 199 0.95 7.04 -15.51
CA THR A 199 2.35 7.38 -15.18
C THR A 199 2.64 7.19 -13.68
N PHE A 200 1.63 7.38 -12.82
CA PHE A 200 1.74 7.14 -11.38
C PHE A 200 1.82 5.64 -11.04
N SER A 201 1.06 4.77 -11.72
CA SER A 201 1.18 3.31 -11.51
C SER A 201 2.55 2.78 -11.95
N VAL A 202 3.08 3.28 -13.07
CA VAL A 202 4.45 2.95 -13.52
C VAL A 202 5.49 3.44 -12.53
N TYR A 203 5.35 4.66 -12.01
CA TYR A 203 6.23 5.20 -10.96
C TYR A 203 6.25 4.31 -9.72
N ASN A 204 5.08 3.83 -9.25
CA ASN A 204 5.00 2.95 -8.08
C ASN A 204 5.73 1.62 -8.26
N LEU A 205 5.77 1.09 -9.50
CA LEU A 205 6.52 -0.12 -9.83
C LEU A 205 8.01 0.13 -10.02
N ALA A 206 8.40 1.36 -10.41
CA ALA A 206 9.78 1.74 -10.70
C ALA A 206 10.54 2.23 -9.46
N ARG A 207 9.83 2.75 -8.46
CA ARG A 207 10.45 3.31 -7.24
C ARG A 207 11.10 2.23 -6.38
N ASN A 208 11.95 2.67 -5.46
CA ASN A 208 12.45 1.80 -4.41
C ASN A 208 11.28 1.34 -3.50
N ASN A 209 11.03 0.04 -3.45
CA ASN A 209 9.98 -0.59 -2.64
C ASN A 209 10.51 -1.42 -1.46
N ARG A 210 11.76 -1.17 -1.06
CA ARG A 210 12.41 -1.83 0.10
C ARG A 210 12.05 -1.11 1.39
N PHE A 211 10.91 -1.44 1.97
CA PHE A 211 10.47 -0.89 3.24
C PHE A 211 10.99 -1.72 4.40
N ASP A 212 11.56 -1.06 5.42
CA ASP A 212 12.09 -1.74 6.61
C ASP A 212 11.01 -1.83 7.69
N SER A 213 10.46 -3.02 7.88
CA SER A 213 9.44 -3.31 8.91
C SER A 213 10.04 -3.81 10.23
N SER A 214 11.36 -3.77 10.40
CA SER A 214 12.06 -4.34 11.57
C SER A 214 11.64 -3.70 12.90
N LYS A 215 11.31 -2.40 12.90
CA LYS A 215 10.77 -1.71 14.08
C LYS A 215 9.40 -2.26 14.47
N ALA A 216 8.49 -2.42 13.50
CA ALA A 216 7.18 -3.01 13.73
C ALA A 216 7.31 -4.46 14.27
N SER A 217 8.23 -5.25 13.72
CA SER A 217 8.49 -6.60 14.22
C SER A 217 8.96 -6.62 15.67
N ARG A 218 9.91 -5.74 16.03
CA ARG A 218 10.45 -5.68 17.40
C ARG A 218 9.45 -5.13 18.42
N GLU A 219 8.74 -4.08 18.08
CA GLU A 219 7.94 -3.32 19.03
C GLU A 219 6.47 -3.76 19.07
N LEU A 220 5.91 -4.18 17.92
CA LEU A 220 4.50 -4.57 17.82
C LEU A 220 4.30 -6.09 17.77
N GLY A 221 5.36 -6.86 17.44
CA GLY A 221 5.27 -8.29 17.15
C GLY A 221 4.77 -8.57 15.73
N TYR A 222 4.92 -7.61 14.81
CA TYR A 222 4.51 -7.76 13.41
C TYR A 222 5.31 -8.86 12.71
N THR A 223 4.58 -9.75 12.01
CA THR A 223 5.15 -10.82 11.19
C THR A 223 4.47 -10.83 9.83
N THR A 224 5.09 -11.46 8.84
CA THR A 224 4.58 -11.50 7.47
C THR A 224 4.43 -12.92 6.97
N ARG A 225 3.32 -13.21 6.29
CA ARG A 225 3.11 -14.42 5.49
C ARG A 225 3.92 -14.35 4.20
N SER A 226 4.21 -15.52 3.62
CA SER A 226 4.81 -15.59 2.29
C SER A 226 3.82 -15.12 1.22
N TYR A 227 4.33 -14.52 0.14
CA TYR A 227 3.50 -14.15 -1.01
C TYR A 227 2.71 -15.33 -1.59
N ARG A 228 3.32 -16.54 -1.59
CA ARG A 228 2.64 -17.75 -2.05
C ARG A 228 1.39 -18.06 -1.22
N GLU A 229 1.50 -17.96 0.09
CA GLU A 229 0.36 -18.19 0.99
C GLU A 229 -0.74 -17.16 0.78
N THR A 230 -0.40 -15.88 0.75
CA THR A 230 -1.34 -14.78 0.51
C THR A 230 -2.06 -14.95 -0.83
N ILE A 231 -1.33 -15.18 -1.92
CA ILE A 231 -1.88 -15.36 -3.27
C ILE A 231 -2.79 -16.58 -3.33
N ARG A 232 -2.36 -17.73 -2.78
CA ARG A 232 -3.15 -18.97 -2.75
C ARG A 232 -4.47 -18.76 -2.01
N ASP A 233 -4.44 -18.11 -0.86
CA ASP A 233 -5.63 -17.92 -0.03
C ASP A 233 -6.58 -16.89 -0.67
N GLU A 234 -6.05 -15.84 -1.29
CA GLU A 234 -6.83 -14.89 -2.11
C GLU A 234 -7.53 -15.61 -3.27
N ILE A 235 -6.80 -16.42 -4.03
CA ILE A 235 -7.36 -17.21 -5.15
C ILE A 235 -8.48 -18.15 -4.67
N ARG A 236 -8.28 -18.82 -3.54
CA ARG A 236 -9.31 -19.69 -2.95
C ARG A 236 -10.56 -18.92 -2.60
N TRP A 237 -10.40 -17.74 -1.98
CA TRP A 237 -11.52 -16.88 -1.65
C TRP A 237 -12.24 -16.37 -2.92
N LEU A 238 -11.51 -15.88 -3.92
CA LEU A 238 -12.08 -15.41 -5.18
C LEU A 238 -12.89 -16.49 -5.89
N LYS A 239 -12.43 -17.77 -5.87
CA LYS A 239 -13.18 -18.92 -6.37
C LYS A 239 -14.47 -19.14 -5.56
N ALA A 240 -14.36 -19.12 -4.24
CA ALA A 240 -15.50 -19.36 -3.35
C ALA A 240 -16.62 -18.31 -3.52
N VAL A 241 -16.26 -17.05 -3.84
CA VAL A 241 -17.24 -15.98 -4.09
C VAL A 241 -17.59 -15.79 -5.57
N GLY A 242 -17.12 -16.71 -6.45
CA GLY A 242 -17.46 -16.72 -7.89
C GLY A 242 -16.91 -15.55 -8.71
N LYS A 243 -15.77 -14.99 -8.30
CA LYS A 243 -15.09 -13.90 -9.01
C LYS A 243 -14.09 -14.39 -10.07
N ILE A 244 -13.63 -15.62 -9.94
CA ILE A 244 -12.80 -16.36 -10.90
C ILE A 244 -13.27 -17.81 -11.00
N ALA A 245 -12.92 -18.51 -12.10
CA ALA A 245 -13.24 -19.92 -12.33
C ALA A 245 -12.40 -20.90 -11.50
#